data_03f210df4b1a47a77ca2fe299ba69136
#
_entry.id   03f210df4b1a47a77ca2fe299ba69136
#
_cell.length_a   1.000
_cell.length_b   1.000
_cell.length_c   1.000
_cell.angle_alpha   90.00
_cell.angle_beta   90.00
_cell.angle_gamma   90.00
#
_symmetry.space_group_name_H-M   'P 1'
#
loop_
_entity.id
_entity.type
_entity.pdbx_description
1 polymer ?
#
loop_
_entity_poly.entity_id
_entity_poly.type
_entity_poly.pdbx_seq_one_letter_code
_entity_poly.pdbx_strand_id
1 'polypeptide(L)'
;MISSSAVYPEYGDQPFREDSERALNRYWGSYGTDKIAAEDALLDRVSDAYILRPPYIYGPMNNVYREAFVFDCARADRPFYLPGDGGMKLQFFHVKDLCILMERVIEEKLETHIMNVGNVEPVTIKDWVTMCYACFDKIPAFVNVSE
;
A
#
# COMPACT_ATOMS: atom_id res chain seq x y z
N MET A 1 4.20 15.78 4.18
CA MET A 1 3.03 15.02 4.73
C MET A 1 3.05 13.59 4.22
N ILE A 2 2.73 12.60 5.06
CA ILE A 2 2.44 11.24 4.60
C ILE A 2 0.92 11.14 4.39
N SER A 3 0.53 11.03 3.12
CA SER A 3 -0.84 10.77 2.68
C SER A 3 -1.04 9.26 2.48
N SER A 4 -1.79 8.84 1.46
CA SER A 4 -2.06 7.44 1.14
C SER A 4 -2.50 7.28 -0.31
N SER A 5 -2.27 6.13 -0.91
CA SER A 5 -2.91 5.76 -2.17
C SER A 5 -4.44 5.61 -2.07
N ALA A 6 -4.99 5.58 -0.85
CA ALA A 6 -6.44 5.56 -0.60
C ALA A 6 -7.17 6.84 -1.06
N VAL A 7 -6.44 7.88 -1.48
CA VAL A 7 -7.03 9.08 -2.11
C VAL A 7 -7.58 8.80 -3.52
N TYR A 8 -7.18 7.69 -4.14
CA TYR A 8 -7.68 7.31 -5.46
C TYR A 8 -8.93 6.43 -5.36
N PRO A 9 -9.88 6.60 -6.29
CA PRO A 9 -11.06 5.73 -6.35
C PRO A 9 -10.68 4.28 -6.70
N GLU A 10 -11.60 3.36 -6.55
CA GLU A 10 -11.43 1.95 -6.98
C GLU A 10 -11.67 1.73 -8.48
N TYR A 11 -11.96 2.79 -9.22
CA TYR A 11 -12.21 2.77 -10.67
C TYR A 11 -11.27 3.73 -11.39
N GLY A 12 -11.22 3.64 -12.70
CA GLY A 12 -10.41 4.50 -13.56
C GLY A 12 -9.19 3.80 -14.14
N ASP A 13 -8.42 4.54 -14.92
CA ASP A 13 -7.24 4.00 -15.60
C ASP A 13 -6.08 3.78 -14.62
N GLN A 14 -5.52 2.60 -14.63
CA GLN A 14 -4.36 2.23 -13.82
C GLN A 14 -3.11 2.06 -14.70
N PRO A 15 -1.92 2.35 -14.15
CA PRO A 15 -1.65 2.82 -12.78
C PRO A 15 -2.05 4.27 -12.54
N PHE A 16 -2.53 4.58 -11.34
CA PHE A 16 -2.82 5.96 -10.95
C PHE A 16 -1.56 6.81 -10.93
N ARG A 17 -1.69 8.01 -11.47
CA ARG A 17 -0.65 9.03 -11.47
C ARG A 17 -0.95 10.09 -10.41
N GLU A 18 0.03 10.95 -10.11
CA GLU A 18 -0.11 12.00 -9.10
C GLU A 18 -1.19 13.04 -9.46
N ASP A 19 -1.44 13.23 -10.75
CA ASP A 19 -2.47 14.10 -11.33
C ASP A 19 -3.82 13.40 -11.57
N SER A 20 -3.93 12.09 -11.27
CA SER A 20 -5.19 11.36 -11.38
C SER A 20 -6.24 11.91 -10.41
N GLU A 21 -7.51 11.75 -10.77
CA GLU A 21 -8.64 12.13 -9.93
C GLU A 21 -8.52 11.52 -8.53
N ARG A 22 -8.73 12.37 -7.52
CA ARG A 22 -8.86 11.94 -6.12
C ARG A 22 -10.35 11.92 -5.77
N ALA A 23 -10.87 10.81 -5.31
CA ALA A 23 -12.27 10.65 -5.01
C ALA A 23 -12.52 9.63 -3.89
N LEU A 24 -13.77 9.57 -3.42
CA LEU A 24 -14.20 8.54 -2.47
C LEU A 24 -13.92 7.15 -3.05
N ASN A 25 -13.21 6.35 -2.28
CA ASN A 25 -13.03 4.94 -2.53
C ASN A 25 -13.95 4.15 -1.57
N ARG A 26 -14.81 3.29 -2.10
CA ARG A 26 -15.81 2.56 -1.29
C ARG A 26 -15.20 1.64 -0.24
N TYR A 27 -13.97 1.17 -0.46
CA TYR A 27 -13.28 0.28 0.48
C TYR A 27 -12.61 1.04 1.62
N TRP A 28 -12.14 2.28 1.36
CA TRP A 28 -11.44 3.11 2.33
C TRP A 28 -12.35 4.12 3.03
N GLY A 29 -13.53 4.41 2.47
CA GLY A 29 -14.53 5.29 3.07
C GLY A 29 -13.94 6.64 3.50
N SER A 30 -14.26 7.06 4.73
CA SER A 30 -13.79 8.34 5.27
C SER A 30 -12.27 8.45 5.37
N TYR A 31 -11.54 7.34 5.55
CA TYR A 31 -10.08 7.39 5.58
C TYR A 31 -9.49 8.02 4.31
N GLY A 32 -9.98 7.64 3.14
CA GLY A 32 -9.54 8.22 1.87
C GLY A 32 -9.93 9.69 1.73
N THR A 33 -11.19 10.03 2.01
CA THR A 33 -11.67 11.42 1.90
C THR A 33 -11.04 12.35 2.92
N ASP A 34 -10.74 11.88 4.13
CA ASP A 34 -10.04 12.67 5.15
C ASP A 34 -8.58 12.94 4.72
N LYS A 35 -7.93 11.98 4.04
CA LYS A 35 -6.60 12.20 3.45
C LYS A 35 -6.66 13.24 2.33
N ILE A 36 -7.67 13.21 1.46
CA ILE A 36 -7.87 14.23 0.42
C ILE A 36 -8.04 15.61 1.06
N ALA A 37 -8.93 15.75 2.03
CA ALA A 37 -9.17 17.01 2.74
C ALA A 37 -7.91 17.53 3.44
N ALA A 38 -7.09 16.63 3.99
CA ALA A 38 -5.82 17.00 4.62
C ALA A 38 -4.77 17.46 3.61
N GLU A 39 -4.69 16.84 2.42
CA GLU A 39 -3.83 17.30 1.32
C GLU A 39 -4.23 18.70 0.88
N ASP A 40 -5.53 18.93 0.63
CA ASP A 40 -6.05 20.22 0.19
C ASP A 40 -5.77 21.32 1.23
N ALA A 41 -6.08 21.07 2.50
CA ALA A 41 -5.85 22.02 3.58
C ALA A 41 -4.36 22.33 3.79
N LEU A 42 -3.45 21.38 3.47
CA LEU A 42 -2.01 21.63 3.52
C LEU A 42 -1.57 22.50 2.35
N LEU A 43 -1.99 22.16 1.12
CA LEU A 43 -1.62 22.88 -0.10
C LEU A 43 -2.16 24.31 -0.14
N ASP A 44 -3.34 24.56 0.44
CA ASP A 44 -3.89 25.90 0.60
C ASP A 44 -3.02 26.83 1.46
N ARG A 45 -2.23 26.25 2.37
CA ARG A 45 -1.35 27.00 3.29
C ARG A 45 0.12 27.00 2.85
N VAL A 46 0.56 25.90 2.25
CA VAL A 46 1.96 25.66 1.86
C VAL A 46 1.92 25.00 0.47
N SER A 47 1.91 25.83 -0.57
CA SER A 47 1.74 25.39 -1.96
C SER A 47 2.85 24.46 -2.47
N ASP A 48 4.02 24.51 -1.84
CA ASP A 48 5.21 23.70 -2.15
C ASP A 48 5.43 22.57 -1.13
N ALA A 49 4.39 22.15 -0.42
CA ALA A 49 4.47 21.07 0.55
C ALA A 49 4.72 19.73 -0.14
N TYR A 50 5.59 18.90 0.47
CA TYR A 50 5.80 17.54 0.02
C TYR A 50 4.70 16.60 0.53
N ILE A 51 4.08 15.87 -0.39
CA ILE A 51 3.03 14.88 -0.13
C ILE A 51 3.46 13.53 -0.69
N LEU A 52 3.60 12.53 0.17
CA LEU A 52 3.91 11.16 -0.19
C LEU A 52 2.64 10.31 -0.06
N ARG A 53 2.26 9.59 -1.11
CA ARG A 53 1.09 8.70 -1.18
C ARG A 53 1.53 7.24 -1.23
N PRO A 54 1.91 6.65 -0.08
CA PRO A 54 2.28 5.24 -0.04
C PRO A 54 1.06 4.33 -0.21
N PRO A 55 1.27 3.12 -0.77
CA PRO A 55 0.31 2.03 -0.76
C PRO A 55 0.36 1.29 0.58
N TYR A 56 0.28 -0.04 0.59
CA TYR A 56 0.43 -0.84 1.80
C TYR A 56 1.86 -0.74 2.35
N ILE A 57 2.04 -0.01 3.45
CA ILE A 57 3.32 0.02 4.16
C ILE A 57 3.45 -1.28 4.95
N TYR A 58 4.65 -1.89 4.92
CA TYR A 58 4.98 -3.08 5.70
C TYR A 58 6.37 -2.96 6.35
N GLY A 59 6.67 -3.86 7.26
CA GLY A 59 7.96 -3.93 7.94
C GLY A 59 7.83 -3.84 9.45
N PRO A 60 8.93 -3.58 10.17
CA PRO A 60 8.95 -3.51 11.62
C PRO A 60 7.94 -2.49 12.17
N MET A 61 7.31 -2.82 13.27
CA MET A 61 6.30 -2.00 13.97
C MET A 61 4.98 -1.83 13.20
N ASN A 62 4.71 -2.64 12.16
CA ASN A 62 3.39 -2.62 11.51
C ASN A 62 2.31 -3.01 12.53
N ASN A 63 1.34 -2.12 12.74
CA ASN A 63 0.21 -2.33 13.65
C ASN A 63 -0.97 -3.04 12.97
N VAL A 64 -0.91 -3.27 11.66
CA VAL A 64 -1.95 -4.01 10.93
C VAL A 64 -1.59 -5.49 10.92
N TYR A 65 -2.50 -6.31 11.44
CA TYR A 65 -2.35 -7.78 11.46
C TYR A 65 -2.63 -8.37 10.07
N ARG A 66 -1.77 -8.04 9.11
CA ARG A 66 -1.84 -8.49 7.71
C ARG A 66 -0.76 -9.53 7.42
N GLU A 67 0.50 -9.13 7.41
CA GLU A 67 1.63 -10.05 7.20
C GLU A 67 1.74 -11.06 8.34
N ALA A 68 1.54 -10.61 9.57
CA ALA A 68 1.56 -11.46 10.75
C ALA A 68 0.51 -12.56 10.68
N PHE A 69 -0.69 -12.27 10.14
CA PHE A 69 -1.73 -13.30 9.92
C PHE A 69 -1.23 -14.40 8.96
N VAL A 70 -0.59 -14.02 7.86
CA VAL A 70 -0.07 -15.00 6.90
C VAL A 70 1.07 -15.81 7.51
N PHE A 71 1.95 -15.17 8.27
CA PHE A 71 3.02 -15.85 9.00
C PHE A 71 2.47 -16.83 10.04
N ASP A 72 1.41 -16.48 10.76
CA ASP A 72 0.78 -17.39 11.71
C ASP A 72 0.08 -18.57 11.00
N CYS A 73 -0.49 -18.35 9.81
CA CYS A 73 -0.98 -19.45 8.98
C CYS A 73 0.16 -20.39 8.57
N ALA A 74 1.28 -19.84 8.10
CA ALA A 74 2.45 -20.62 7.71
C ALA A 74 3.03 -21.42 8.88
N ARG A 75 3.21 -20.79 10.04
CA ARG A 75 3.74 -21.46 11.25
C ARG A 75 2.88 -22.63 11.71
N ALA A 76 1.57 -22.48 11.59
CA ALA A 76 0.57 -23.47 12.05
C ALA A 76 0.20 -24.51 10.97
N ASP A 77 0.89 -24.53 9.82
CA ASP A 77 0.59 -25.42 8.68
C ASP A 77 -0.88 -25.33 8.21
N ARG A 78 -1.48 -24.15 8.35
CA ARG A 78 -2.87 -23.95 7.93
C ARG A 78 -2.93 -23.65 6.44
N PRO A 79 -3.97 -24.14 5.72
CA PRO A 79 -4.24 -23.67 4.37
C PRO A 79 -4.60 -22.18 4.38
N PHE A 80 -4.29 -21.49 3.30
CA PHE A 80 -4.65 -20.08 3.13
C PHE A 80 -5.89 -19.96 2.23
N TYR A 81 -6.91 -19.26 2.73
CA TYR A 81 -8.12 -18.97 1.97
C TYR A 81 -7.86 -17.82 1.01
N LEU A 82 -7.86 -18.11 -0.28
CA LEU A 82 -7.46 -17.20 -1.33
C LEU A 82 -8.69 -16.60 -2.03
N PRO A 83 -8.90 -15.27 -2.01
CA PRO A 83 -10.02 -14.66 -2.72
C PRO A 83 -9.91 -14.89 -4.24
N GLY A 84 -10.98 -15.38 -4.86
CA GLY A 84 -11.03 -15.69 -6.29
C GLY A 84 -9.90 -16.63 -6.71
N ASP A 85 -9.17 -16.26 -7.74
CA ASP A 85 -7.98 -16.96 -8.23
C ASP A 85 -6.68 -16.51 -7.57
N GLY A 86 -6.75 -15.46 -6.73
CA GLY A 86 -5.60 -14.82 -6.09
C GLY A 86 -4.80 -13.90 -7.02
N GLY A 87 -5.32 -13.59 -8.21
CA GLY A 87 -4.66 -12.75 -9.20
C GLY A 87 -4.73 -11.24 -8.91
N MET A 88 -5.53 -10.81 -7.91
CA MET A 88 -5.59 -9.41 -7.51
C MET A 88 -4.20 -8.90 -7.11
N LYS A 89 -3.80 -7.78 -7.72
CA LYS A 89 -2.50 -7.18 -7.48
C LYS A 89 -2.52 -6.26 -6.27
N LEU A 90 -1.50 -6.38 -5.45
CA LEU A 90 -1.23 -5.53 -4.30
C LEU A 90 0.09 -4.81 -4.50
N GLN A 91 0.16 -3.58 -4.05
CA GLN A 91 1.41 -2.82 -4.06
C GLN A 91 1.84 -2.53 -2.63
N PHE A 92 3.12 -2.73 -2.36
CA PHE A 92 3.70 -2.58 -1.04
C PHE A 92 4.85 -1.57 -1.06
N PHE A 93 5.16 -1.02 0.12
CA PHE A 93 6.33 -0.19 0.31
C PHE A 93 6.93 -0.48 1.69
N HIS A 94 8.22 -0.80 1.74
CA HIS A 94 8.84 -1.08 3.02
C HIS A 94 9.06 0.20 3.81
N VAL A 95 8.78 0.18 5.11
CA VAL A 95 8.86 1.36 5.98
C VAL A 95 10.25 2.01 5.98
N LYS A 96 11.33 1.22 5.87
CA LYS A 96 12.69 1.79 5.78
C LYS A 96 12.91 2.57 4.49
N ASP A 97 12.36 2.09 3.37
CA ASP A 97 12.48 2.78 2.09
C ASP A 97 11.69 4.09 2.11
N LEU A 98 10.53 4.11 2.78
CA LEU A 98 9.78 5.32 3.02
C LEU A 98 10.60 6.33 3.88
N CYS A 99 11.28 5.87 4.93
CA CYS A 99 12.13 6.73 5.75
C CYS A 99 13.30 7.32 4.95
N ILE A 100 13.98 6.48 4.15
CA ILE A 100 15.07 6.93 3.27
C ILE A 100 14.57 7.98 2.27
N LEU A 101 13.40 7.75 1.66
CA LEU A 101 12.81 8.73 0.76
C LEU A 101 12.48 10.05 1.47
N MET A 102 11.94 9.98 2.69
CA MET A 102 11.64 11.17 3.49
C MET A 102 12.92 11.98 3.81
N GLU A 103 14.00 11.31 4.17
CA GLU A 103 15.31 11.95 4.38
C GLU A 103 15.78 12.67 3.11
N ARG A 104 15.71 11.98 1.96
CA ARG A 104 16.07 12.58 0.66
C ARG A 104 15.22 13.79 0.31
N VAL A 105 13.91 13.72 0.50
CA VAL A 105 13.00 14.84 0.25
C VAL A 105 13.39 16.07 1.08
N ILE A 106 13.81 15.87 2.35
CA ILE A 106 14.22 16.96 3.24
C ILE A 106 15.57 17.54 2.83
N GLU A 107 16.54 16.68 2.48
CA GLU A 107 17.93 17.09 2.20
C GLU A 107 18.10 17.66 0.80
N GLU A 108 17.51 17.01 -0.22
CA GLU A 108 17.75 17.31 -1.64
C GLU A 108 16.78 18.38 -2.20
N LYS A 109 15.69 18.69 -1.49
CA LYS A 109 14.65 19.63 -1.92
C LYS A 109 14.18 19.33 -3.34
N LEU A 110 13.62 18.15 -3.53
CA LEU A 110 13.20 17.65 -4.82
C LEU A 110 12.20 18.59 -5.51
N GLU A 111 12.26 18.69 -6.83
CA GLU A 111 11.32 19.51 -7.62
C GLU A 111 9.90 18.93 -7.63
N THR A 112 9.78 17.61 -7.51
CA THR A 112 8.48 16.93 -7.44
C THR A 112 7.95 16.94 -6.02
N HIS A 113 6.83 17.60 -5.80
CA HIS A 113 6.25 17.81 -4.48
C HIS A 113 5.19 16.77 -4.10
N ILE A 114 4.46 16.21 -5.05
CA ILE A 114 3.48 15.15 -4.82
C ILE A 114 3.99 13.88 -5.48
N MET A 115 4.06 12.80 -4.72
CA MET A 115 4.66 11.54 -5.20
C MET A 115 3.84 10.33 -4.76
N ASN A 116 3.48 9.50 -5.74
CA ASN A 116 3.10 8.11 -5.47
C ASN A 116 4.38 7.33 -5.17
N VAL A 117 4.41 6.66 -4.03
CA VAL A 117 5.61 5.95 -3.58
C VAL A 117 5.29 4.49 -3.32
N GLY A 118 6.15 3.59 -3.77
CA GLY A 118 5.91 2.16 -3.63
C GLY A 118 6.96 1.33 -4.36
N ASN A 119 6.90 0.03 -4.23
CA ASN A 119 7.67 -0.85 -5.09
C ASN A 119 7.22 -0.68 -6.55
N VAL A 120 8.16 -0.78 -7.48
CA VAL A 120 7.86 -0.62 -8.91
C VAL A 120 6.89 -1.69 -9.37
N GLU A 121 7.12 -2.95 -8.98
CA GLU A 121 6.31 -4.08 -9.40
C GLU A 121 5.28 -4.44 -8.32
N PRO A 122 3.98 -4.45 -8.65
CA PRO A 122 2.96 -5.00 -7.78
C PRO A 122 3.05 -6.52 -7.74
N VAL A 123 2.60 -7.14 -6.65
CA VAL A 123 2.55 -8.59 -6.49
C VAL A 123 1.12 -9.07 -6.43
N THR A 124 0.85 -10.29 -6.91
CA THR A 124 -0.48 -10.90 -6.70
C THR A 124 -0.65 -11.33 -5.24
N ILE A 125 -1.89 -11.43 -4.75
CA ILE A 125 -2.14 -11.97 -3.40
C ILE A 125 -1.53 -13.36 -3.28
N LYS A 126 -1.66 -14.20 -4.32
CA LYS A 126 -1.12 -15.56 -4.34
C LYS A 126 0.39 -15.58 -4.19
N ASP A 127 1.10 -14.72 -4.95
CA ASP A 127 2.56 -14.65 -4.88
C ASP A 127 3.03 -14.09 -3.54
N TRP A 128 2.35 -13.06 -3.04
CA TRP A 128 2.66 -12.48 -1.73
C TRP A 128 2.51 -13.49 -0.59
N VAL A 129 1.41 -14.26 -0.56
CA VAL A 129 1.21 -15.33 0.42
C VAL A 129 2.29 -16.41 0.26
N THR A 130 2.61 -16.78 -0.98
CA THR A 130 3.68 -17.77 -1.26
C THR A 130 5.03 -17.30 -0.70
N MET A 131 5.39 -16.03 -0.90
CA MET A 131 6.61 -15.45 -0.32
C MET A 131 6.60 -15.47 1.21
N CYS A 132 5.44 -15.18 1.83
CA CYS A 132 5.31 -15.24 3.29
C CYS A 132 5.51 -16.66 3.84
N TYR A 133 4.97 -17.68 3.17
CA TYR A 133 5.18 -19.08 3.56
C TYR A 133 6.63 -19.53 3.36
N ALA A 134 7.27 -19.06 2.29
CA ALA A 134 8.66 -19.37 2.01
C ALA A 134 9.63 -18.87 3.12
N CYS A 135 9.26 -17.82 3.87
CA CYS A 135 10.02 -17.40 5.05
C CYS A 135 10.12 -18.47 6.16
N PHE A 136 9.29 -19.52 6.08
CA PHE A 136 9.26 -20.66 7.00
C PHE A 136 9.62 -21.98 6.30
N ASP A 137 10.22 -21.91 5.11
CA ASP A 137 10.53 -23.07 4.27
C ASP A 137 9.28 -23.93 3.94
N LYS A 138 8.12 -23.26 3.77
CA LYS A 138 6.83 -23.91 3.52
C LYS A 138 6.20 -23.46 2.20
N ILE A 139 5.36 -24.33 1.66
CA ILE A 139 4.53 -24.07 0.49
C ILE A 139 3.08 -23.98 0.95
N PRO A 140 2.34 -22.91 0.62
CA PRO A 140 0.94 -22.79 1.04
C PRO A 140 0.04 -23.77 0.30
N ALA A 141 -0.87 -24.41 1.03
CA ALA A 141 -2.05 -25.01 0.44
C ALA A 141 -3.12 -23.93 0.30
N PHE A 142 -3.62 -23.71 -0.92
CA PHE A 142 -4.65 -22.71 -1.18
C PHE A 142 -6.03 -23.33 -1.22
N VAL A 143 -6.99 -22.63 -0.61
CA VAL A 143 -8.43 -22.90 -0.74
C VAL A 143 -9.06 -21.66 -1.36
N ASN A 144 -9.48 -21.76 -2.61
CA ASN A 144 -10.12 -20.65 -3.29
C ASN A 144 -11.52 -20.41 -2.73
N VAL A 145 -11.83 -19.14 -2.44
CA VAL A 145 -13.15 -18.72 -1.98
C VAL A 145 -13.75 -17.75 -3.00
N SER A 146 -15.01 -17.99 -3.37
CA SER A 146 -15.76 -17.04 -4.20
C SER A 146 -16.14 -15.81 -3.38
N GLU A 147 -16.13 -14.66 -4.02
CA GLU A 147 -16.69 -13.43 -3.46
C GLU A 147 -18.20 -13.52 -3.22
#